data_d7ffa549ce0ef4793485f54b35c94697
#
_entry.id   d7ffa549ce0ef4793485f54b35c94697
#
_cell.length_a   1.000
_cell.length_b   1.000
_cell.length_c   1.000
_cell.angle_alpha   90.00
_cell.angle_beta   90.00
_cell.angle_gamma   90.00
#
_symmetry.space_group_name_H-M   'P 1'
#
loop_
_entity.id
_entity.type
_entity.pdbx_description
1 polymer ?
#
loop_
_entity_poly.entity_id
_entity_poly.type
_entity_poly.pdbx_seq_one_letter_code
_entity_poly.pdbx_strand_id
1 'polypeptide(L)'
;MKRCIITVYYLVDNFCKIYEEWIEHRLLSTNQQRHRIGKLSLAELMTIVIYFYLSPCKDFKNYYLYYLPHKYKGYFNLPCYSRIVQLWPRLILPLSIMLQLLRGEDTGIYFIDSTKLSICHAKRTSSNRVFGKIAKVGMSSYGWFMGFKLHLIINHKAEIIAVKITKANRADLSVLESITQKITGKVFGDKAYICKELWFKLYSRNLRMITNIRKDMKNYLLELEESLLQ
;
A
#
# COMPACT_ATOMS: atom_id res chain seq x y z
N MET A 1 -0.14 -22.60 4.85
CA MET A 1 -0.38 -22.92 3.43
C MET A 1 0.85 -22.52 2.62
N LYS A 2 1.55 -23.44 1.96
CA LYS A 2 2.69 -23.09 1.08
C LYS A 2 2.12 -22.31 -0.11
N ARG A 3 2.46 -21.05 -0.22
CA ARG A 3 2.01 -20.19 -1.33
C ARG A 3 2.77 -20.60 -2.59
N CYS A 4 2.07 -21.25 -3.53
CA CYS A 4 2.63 -21.71 -4.78
C CYS A 4 2.68 -20.56 -5.81
N ILE A 5 3.76 -20.43 -6.57
CA ILE A 5 3.88 -19.41 -7.61
C ILE A 5 2.81 -19.57 -8.71
N ILE A 6 2.39 -20.80 -8.99
CA ILE A 6 1.35 -21.08 -9.96
C ILE A 6 0.01 -20.52 -9.51
N THR A 7 -0.32 -20.61 -8.22
CA THR A 7 -1.56 -20.00 -7.68
C THR A 7 -1.52 -18.48 -7.79
N VAL A 8 -0.36 -17.86 -7.50
CA VAL A 8 -0.20 -16.41 -7.67
C VAL A 8 -0.33 -16.02 -9.13
N TYR A 9 0.33 -16.76 -10.03
CA TYR A 9 0.22 -16.53 -11.48
C TYR A 9 -1.23 -16.63 -11.98
N TYR A 10 -1.94 -17.66 -11.59
CA TYR A 10 -3.34 -17.86 -12.00
C TYR A 10 -4.25 -16.66 -11.60
N LEU A 11 -4.10 -16.20 -10.35
CA LEU A 11 -4.87 -15.04 -9.88
C LEU A 11 -4.51 -13.75 -10.62
N VAL A 12 -3.21 -13.55 -10.86
CA VAL A 12 -2.70 -12.37 -11.56
C VAL A 12 -3.07 -12.41 -13.05
N ASP A 13 -3.01 -13.58 -13.69
CA ASP A 13 -3.35 -13.75 -15.11
C ASP A 13 -4.84 -13.45 -15.37
N ASN A 14 -5.72 -13.97 -14.51
CA ASN A 14 -7.15 -13.65 -14.59
C ASN A 14 -7.41 -12.15 -14.43
N PHE A 15 -6.70 -11.49 -13.51
CA PHE A 15 -6.77 -10.04 -13.37
C PHE A 15 -6.24 -9.32 -14.63
N CYS A 16 -5.10 -9.74 -15.17
CA CYS A 16 -4.48 -9.09 -16.31
C CYS A 16 -5.36 -9.17 -17.57
N LYS A 17 -6.06 -10.28 -17.80
CA LYS A 17 -7.01 -10.42 -18.93
C LYS A 17 -8.10 -9.34 -18.87
N ILE A 18 -8.75 -9.19 -17.72
CA ILE A 18 -9.79 -8.17 -17.52
C ILE A 18 -9.21 -6.76 -17.61
N TYR A 19 -8.00 -6.56 -17.05
CA TYR A 19 -7.33 -5.28 -17.04
C TYR A 19 -6.92 -4.83 -18.45
N GLU A 20 -6.40 -5.74 -19.29
CA GLU A 20 -5.98 -5.44 -20.66
C GLU A 20 -7.19 -5.10 -21.54
N GLU A 21 -8.28 -5.87 -21.48
CA GLU A 21 -9.55 -5.54 -22.15
C GLU A 21 -10.08 -4.17 -21.71
N TRP A 22 -10.07 -3.87 -20.41
CA TRP A 22 -10.53 -2.58 -19.90
C TRP A 22 -9.68 -1.41 -20.38
N ILE A 23 -8.36 -1.58 -20.50
CA ILE A 23 -7.46 -0.55 -21.03
C ILE A 23 -7.68 -0.35 -22.54
N GLU A 24 -7.81 -1.41 -23.32
CA GLU A 24 -8.04 -1.32 -24.75
C GLU A 24 -9.30 -0.53 -25.07
N HIS A 25 -10.38 -0.73 -24.34
CA HIS A 25 -11.62 0.04 -24.48
C HIS A 25 -11.50 1.52 -24.10
N ARG A 26 -10.54 1.89 -23.24
CA ARG A 26 -10.35 3.28 -22.78
C ARG A 26 -9.29 4.05 -23.55
N LEU A 27 -8.35 3.36 -24.16
CA LEU A 27 -7.31 3.95 -25.02
C LEU A 27 -7.82 4.25 -26.44
N LEU A 28 -9.07 4.69 -26.58
CA LEU A 28 -9.55 5.27 -27.83
C LEU A 28 -8.65 6.46 -28.21
N SER A 29 -7.80 6.20 -29.22
CA SER A 29 -7.16 7.20 -30.06
C SER A 29 -6.08 8.10 -29.48
N THR A 30 -4.99 7.56 -28.96
CA THR A 30 -3.75 8.34 -28.97
C THR A 30 -2.59 7.45 -29.38
N ASN A 31 -1.99 7.78 -30.54
CA ASN A 31 -0.72 7.26 -31.05
C ASN A 31 -0.29 5.90 -30.48
N GLN A 32 -0.76 4.84 -31.10
CA GLN A 32 -0.24 3.48 -30.83
C GLN A 32 1.25 3.46 -31.15
N GLN A 33 2.07 3.76 -30.16
CA GLN A 33 3.49 3.40 -30.24
C GLN A 33 3.54 1.89 -30.37
N ARG A 34 4.05 1.41 -31.50
CA ARG A 34 4.32 -0.02 -31.72
C ARG A 34 5.27 -0.52 -30.64
N HIS A 35 4.72 -1.11 -29.57
CA HIS A 35 5.53 -1.78 -28.57
C HIS A 35 5.95 -3.15 -29.09
N ARG A 36 7.26 -3.39 -29.17
CA ARG A 36 7.76 -4.75 -29.35
C ARG A 36 7.25 -5.62 -28.20
N ILE A 37 6.72 -6.79 -28.53
CA ILE A 37 6.31 -7.79 -27.55
C ILE A 37 7.52 -8.10 -26.66
N GLY A 38 7.39 -7.92 -25.37
CA GLY A 38 8.43 -8.19 -24.40
C GLY A 38 8.61 -9.70 -24.18
N LYS A 39 9.74 -10.10 -23.57
CA LYS A 39 9.97 -11.51 -23.19
C LYS A 39 9.02 -12.00 -22.10
N LEU A 40 8.47 -11.08 -21.31
CA LEU A 40 7.52 -11.36 -20.23
C LEU A 40 6.20 -10.67 -20.52
N SER A 41 5.10 -11.38 -20.32
CA SER A 41 3.76 -10.81 -20.27
C SER A 41 3.58 -9.92 -19.02
N LEU A 42 2.52 -9.12 -18.99
CA LEU A 42 2.18 -8.33 -17.79
C LEU A 42 1.93 -9.24 -16.59
N ALA A 43 1.22 -10.35 -16.79
CA ALA A 43 0.92 -11.32 -15.74
C ALA A 43 2.20 -11.97 -15.17
N GLU A 44 3.13 -12.37 -16.01
CA GLU A 44 4.43 -12.91 -15.57
C GLU A 44 5.23 -11.87 -14.79
N LEU A 45 5.29 -10.63 -15.27
CA LEU A 45 6.02 -9.55 -14.62
C LEU A 45 5.43 -9.21 -13.24
N MET A 46 4.11 -9.08 -13.13
CA MET A 46 3.42 -8.88 -11.87
C MET A 46 3.64 -10.06 -10.91
N THR A 47 3.54 -11.29 -11.41
CA THR A 47 3.76 -12.50 -10.62
C THR A 47 5.18 -12.54 -10.03
N ILE A 48 6.19 -12.23 -10.82
CA ILE A 48 7.59 -12.19 -10.36
C ILE A 48 7.76 -11.19 -9.21
N VAL A 49 7.18 -10.00 -9.35
CA VAL A 49 7.30 -8.96 -8.32
C VAL A 49 6.49 -9.28 -7.07
N ILE A 50 5.26 -9.77 -7.20
CA ILE A 50 4.43 -10.17 -6.05
C ILE A 50 5.08 -11.35 -5.32
N TYR A 51 5.55 -12.36 -6.06
CA TYR A 51 6.14 -13.56 -5.46
C TYR A 51 7.47 -13.29 -4.76
N PHE A 52 8.19 -12.23 -5.12
CA PHE A 52 9.38 -11.79 -4.38
C PHE A 52 9.04 -11.57 -2.90
N TYR A 53 7.96 -10.86 -2.58
CA TYR A 53 7.53 -10.61 -1.19
C TYR A 53 7.01 -11.85 -0.46
N LEU A 54 6.71 -12.92 -1.18
CA LEU A 54 6.32 -14.22 -0.62
C LEU A 54 7.50 -15.19 -0.51
N SER A 55 8.64 -14.84 -1.12
CA SER A 55 9.86 -15.65 -1.11
C SER A 55 10.68 -15.40 0.17
N PRO A 56 11.62 -16.28 0.53
CA PRO A 56 12.52 -16.07 1.66
C PRO A 56 13.64 -15.06 1.37
N CYS A 57 13.71 -14.49 0.18
CA CYS A 57 14.79 -13.61 -0.24
C CYS A 57 14.62 -12.19 0.34
N LYS A 58 15.70 -11.62 0.88
CA LYS A 58 15.68 -10.27 1.46
C LYS A 58 15.79 -9.15 0.42
N ASP A 59 16.45 -9.42 -0.70
CA ASP A 59 16.63 -8.45 -1.77
C ASP A 59 16.22 -9.01 -3.12
N PHE A 60 15.71 -8.11 -3.98
CA PHE A 60 15.18 -8.49 -5.29
C PHE A 60 16.25 -8.98 -6.25
N LYS A 61 17.51 -8.51 -6.13
CA LYS A 61 18.59 -8.92 -7.03
C LYS A 61 18.93 -10.39 -6.83
N ASN A 62 19.13 -10.83 -5.59
CA ASN A 62 19.37 -12.25 -5.26
C ASN A 62 18.17 -13.13 -5.62
N TYR A 63 16.96 -12.66 -5.31
CA TYR A 63 15.74 -13.36 -5.73
C TYR A 63 15.71 -13.58 -7.23
N TYR A 64 15.91 -12.53 -8.03
CA TYR A 64 15.77 -12.57 -9.48
C TYR A 64 16.90 -13.34 -10.19
N LEU A 65 18.15 -13.16 -9.75
CA LEU A 65 19.31 -13.75 -10.42
C LEU A 65 19.57 -15.21 -10.03
N TYR A 66 19.21 -15.60 -8.81
CA TYR A 66 19.57 -16.92 -8.29
C TYR A 66 18.38 -17.75 -7.88
N TYR A 67 17.51 -17.25 -7.02
CA TYR A 67 16.40 -18.03 -6.46
C TYR A 67 15.36 -18.39 -7.52
N LEU A 68 14.88 -17.42 -8.30
CA LEU A 68 13.85 -17.63 -9.31
C LEU A 68 14.28 -18.58 -10.42
N PRO A 69 15.47 -18.39 -11.08
CA PRO A 69 15.94 -19.29 -12.12
C PRO A 69 16.23 -20.70 -11.62
N HIS A 70 16.73 -20.83 -10.39
CA HIS A 70 17.04 -22.15 -9.81
C HIS A 70 15.76 -22.94 -9.47
N LYS A 71 14.82 -22.28 -8.76
CA LYS A 71 13.63 -22.95 -8.25
C LYS A 71 12.54 -23.15 -9.30
N TYR A 72 12.43 -22.24 -10.27
CA TYR A 72 11.40 -22.20 -11.29
C TYR A 72 12.00 -22.20 -12.71
N LYS A 73 13.00 -23.07 -12.91
CA LYS A 73 13.69 -23.24 -14.21
C LYS A 73 12.67 -23.55 -15.31
N GLY A 74 12.70 -22.77 -16.39
CA GLY A 74 11.83 -22.96 -17.55
C GLY A 74 10.43 -22.36 -17.45
N TYR A 75 10.04 -21.80 -16.29
CA TYR A 75 8.72 -21.16 -16.14
C TYR A 75 8.66 -19.76 -16.77
N PHE A 76 9.76 -19.04 -16.78
CA PHE A 76 9.82 -17.64 -17.25
C PHE A 76 10.98 -17.46 -18.24
N ASN A 77 10.74 -16.67 -19.29
CA ASN A 77 11.79 -16.21 -20.18
C ASN A 77 12.39 -14.91 -19.63
N LEU A 78 13.28 -15.03 -18.65
CA LEU A 78 13.78 -13.89 -17.88
C LEU A 78 14.69 -12.97 -18.72
N PRO A 79 14.38 -11.67 -18.82
CA PRO A 79 15.31 -10.67 -19.36
C PRO A 79 16.47 -10.42 -18.39
N CYS A 80 17.49 -9.63 -18.79
CA CYS A 80 18.55 -9.22 -17.88
C CYS A 80 18.00 -8.38 -16.71
N TYR A 81 18.72 -8.38 -15.58
CA TYR A 81 18.30 -7.70 -14.34
C TYR A 81 18.02 -6.20 -14.53
N SER A 82 18.87 -5.48 -15.29
CA SER A 82 18.65 -4.07 -15.58
C SER A 82 17.33 -3.84 -16.33
N ARG A 83 16.96 -4.75 -17.24
CA ARG A 83 15.73 -4.65 -18.01
C ARG A 83 14.49 -4.86 -17.16
N ILE A 84 14.48 -5.83 -16.26
CA ILE A 84 13.30 -6.06 -15.40
C ILE A 84 13.09 -4.85 -14.46
N VAL A 85 14.14 -4.26 -13.92
CA VAL A 85 14.04 -3.04 -13.09
C VAL A 85 13.45 -1.86 -13.88
N GLN A 86 13.84 -1.70 -15.15
CA GLN A 86 13.26 -0.68 -16.04
C GLN A 86 11.77 -0.90 -16.33
N LEU A 87 11.26 -2.12 -16.19
CA LEU A 87 9.86 -2.43 -16.43
C LEU A 87 8.96 -2.15 -15.21
N TRP A 88 9.52 -1.98 -14.01
CA TRP A 88 8.75 -1.74 -12.78
C TRP A 88 7.75 -0.58 -12.84
N PRO A 89 8.06 0.58 -13.45
CA PRO A 89 7.09 1.67 -13.55
C PRO A 89 5.78 1.27 -14.23
N ARG A 90 5.81 0.29 -15.15
CA ARG A 90 4.62 -0.23 -15.82
C ARG A 90 3.68 -0.97 -14.88
N LEU A 91 4.18 -1.45 -13.74
CA LEU A 91 3.41 -2.20 -12.75
C LEU A 91 2.61 -1.31 -11.79
N ILE A 92 2.93 -0.02 -11.70
CA ILE A 92 2.32 0.89 -10.71
C ILE A 92 0.81 0.93 -10.88
N LEU A 93 0.34 1.14 -12.10
CA LEU A 93 -1.10 1.24 -12.38
C LEU A 93 -1.83 -0.10 -12.18
N PRO A 94 -1.43 -1.21 -12.82
CA PRO A 94 -2.13 -2.49 -12.65
C PRO A 94 -2.08 -2.99 -11.21
N LEU A 95 -0.97 -2.85 -10.48
CA LEU A 95 -0.89 -3.21 -9.06
C LEU A 95 -1.80 -2.34 -8.19
N SER A 96 -1.92 -1.04 -8.50
CA SER A 96 -2.81 -0.13 -7.76
C SER A 96 -4.28 -0.50 -7.98
N ILE A 97 -4.67 -0.85 -9.20
CA ILE A 97 -6.03 -1.30 -9.51
C ILE A 97 -6.30 -2.66 -8.85
N MET A 98 -5.37 -3.60 -8.95
CA MET A 98 -5.48 -4.90 -8.29
C MET A 98 -5.66 -4.76 -6.77
N LEU A 99 -4.91 -3.86 -6.13
CA LEU A 99 -5.06 -3.56 -4.70
C LEU A 99 -6.47 -3.05 -4.37
N GLN A 100 -7.06 -2.21 -5.22
CA GLN A 100 -8.42 -1.71 -5.03
C GLN A 100 -9.49 -2.81 -5.20
N LEU A 101 -9.28 -3.74 -6.13
CA LEU A 101 -10.18 -4.87 -6.35
C LEU A 101 -10.10 -5.92 -5.23
N LEU A 102 -8.91 -6.07 -4.63
CA LEU A 102 -8.67 -6.98 -3.50
C LEU A 102 -8.95 -6.33 -2.14
N ARG A 103 -9.59 -5.16 -2.12
CA ARG A 103 -10.05 -4.53 -0.88
C ARG A 103 -10.98 -5.48 -0.11
N GLY A 104 -10.79 -5.52 1.22
CA GLY A 104 -11.64 -6.30 2.12
C GLY A 104 -13.07 -5.76 2.22
N GLU A 105 -13.93 -6.53 2.86
CA GLU A 105 -15.33 -6.19 3.08
C GLU A 105 -15.49 -5.09 4.14
N ASP A 106 -16.51 -4.24 3.96
CA ASP A 106 -16.88 -3.22 4.93
C ASP A 106 -17.63 -3.87 6.10
N THR A 107 -16.93 -4.06 7.23
CA THR A 107 -17.44 -4.79 8.40
C THR A 107 -17.94 -3.87 9.52
N GLY A 108 -17.80 -2.56 9.38
CA GLY A 108 -18.18 -1.56 10.38
C GLY A 108 -17.19 -1.40 11.54
N ILE A 109 -16.14 -2.24 11.62
CA ILE A 109 -15.08 -2.15 12.64
C ILE A 109 -13.73 -2.09 11.92
N TYR A 110 -12.97 -1.02 12.15
CA TYR A 110 -11.72 -0.75 11.45
C TYR A 110 -10.63 -0.30 12.41
N PHE A 111 -9.40 -0.53 12.00
CA PHE A 111 -8.20 -0.07 12.70
C PHE A 111 -7.37 0.77 11.75
N ILE A 112 -6.94 1.95 12.20
CA ILE A 112 -6.07 2.85 11.44
C ILE A 112 -4.72 2.99 12.11
N ASP A 113 -3.67 2.89 11.31
CA ASP A 113 -2.31 3.17 11.75
C ASP A 113 -1.48 3.78 10.64
N SER A 114 -0.37 4.42 11.01
CA SER A 114 0.61 4.96 10.07
C SER A 114 2.00 4.43 10.35
N THR A 115 2.69 3.99 9.31
CA THR A 115 4.07 3.55 9.42
C THR A 115 5.00 4.38 8.53
N LYS A 116 6.24 4.58 8.99
CA LYS A 116 7.24 5.31 8.22
C LYS A 116 7.81 4.46 7.10
N LEU A 117 7.92 5.04 5.91
CA LEU A 117 8.70 4.53 4.79
C LEU A 117 9.97 5.37 4.65
N SER A 118 10.99 5.00 5.41
CA SER A 118 12.27 5.73 5.45
C SER A 118 13.10 5.44 4.20
N ILE A 119 13.50 6.49 3.48
CA ILE A 119 14.43 6.40 2.35
C ILE A 119 15.86 6.54 2.86
N CYS A 120 16.10 7.54 3.71
CA CYS A 120 17.39 7.74 4.35
C CYS A 120 17.25 8.52 5.66
N HIS A 121 18.31 8.52 6.44
CA HIS A 121 18.39 9.35 7.64
C HIS A 121 18.42 10.85 7.25
N ALA A 122 17.86 11.71 8.09
CA ALA A 122 17.74 13.14 7.83
C ALA A 122 19.07 13.82 7.42
N LYS A 123 20.18 13.39 8.00
CA LYS A 123 21.54 13.90 7.68
C LYS A 123 21.95 13.69 6.21
N ARG A 124 21.33 12.73 5.50
CA ARG A 124 21.62 12.42 4.09
C ARG A 124 20.62 13.02 3.10
N THR A 125 19.73 13.89 3.55
CA THR A 125 18.67 14.49 2.73
C THR A 125 19.24 15.25 1.54
N SER A 126 20.28 16.07 1.76
CA SER A 126 20.91 16.92 0.72
C SER A 126 21.59 16.10 -0.38
N SER A 127 22.11 14.91 -0.04
CA SER A 127 22.78 14.02 -1.00
C SER A 127 21.82 13.11 -1.77
N ASN A 128 20.54 13.01 -1.36
CA ASN A 128 19.58 12.15 -2.03
C ASN A 128 18.97 12.83 -3.27
N ARG A 129 19.52 12.53 -4.44
CA ARG A 129 19.08 13.10 -5.73
C ARG A 129 17.79 12.48 -6.25
N VAL A 130 17.52 11.20 -5.95
CA VAL A 130 16.41 10.44 -6.52
C VAL A 130 15.07 10.91 -5.94
N PHE A 131 14.96 11.00 -4.62
CA PHE A 131 13.72 11.34 -3.93
C PHE A 131 13.66 12.78 -3.40
N GLY A 132 14.72 13.59 -3.57
CA GLY A 132 14.84 14.92 -2.99
C GLY A 132 13.67 15.87 -3.31
N LYS A 133 13.08 15.74 -4.50
CA LYS A 133 11.95 16.59 -4.93
C LYS A 133 10.60 16.10 -4.37
N ILE A 134 10.41 14.80 -4.14
CA ILE A 134 9.11 14.20 -3.80
C ILE A 134 8.98 13.78 -2.33
N ALA A 135 10.06 13.32 -1.71
CA ALA A 135 10.10 12.99 -0.29
C ALA A 135 10.36 14.25 0.57
N LYS A 136 9.95 14.19 1.83
CA LYS A 136 10.21 15.28 2.81
C LYS A 136 10.76 14.68 4.11
N VAL A 137 11.38 15.51 4.91
CA VAL A 137 11.84 15.16 6.25
C VAL A 137 10.66 15.20 7.20
N GLY A 138 10.48 14.14 7.97
CA GLY A 138 9.50 14.02 9.02
C GLY A 138 10.11 13.44 10.29
N MET A 139 9.37 13.50 11.38
CA MET A 139 9.77 12.94 12.67
C MET A 139 8.95 11.68 12.97
N SER A 140 9.58 10.69 13.58
CA SER A 140 8.95 9.50 14.14
C SER A 140 9.46 9.26 15.55
N SER A 141 8.90 8.30 16.26
CA SER A 141 9.39 7.84 17.57
C SER A 141 10.89 7.46 17.59
N TYR A 142 11.44 7.10 16.44
CA TYR A 142 12.86 6.76 16.25
C TYR A 142 13.71 7.92 15.73
N GLY A 143 13.19 9.15 15.70
CA GLY A 143 13.89 10.36 15.25
C GLY A 143 13.55 10.81 13.83
N TRP A 144 14.35 11.73 13.32
CA TRP A 144 14.16 12.37 12.02
C TRP A 144 14.57 11.46 10.86
N PHE A 145 13.74 11.39 9.83
CA PHE A 145 13.98 10.63 8.61
C PHE A 145 13.48 11.37 7.38
N MET A 146 14.07 11.13 6.24
CA MET A 146 13.54 11.54 4.95
C MET A 146 12.76 10.39 4.32
N GLY A 147 11.53 10.64 3.88
CA GLY A 147 10.71 9.59 3.27
C GLY A 147 9.25 9.93 3.14
N PHE A 148 8.44 8.90 3.32
CA PHE A 148 6.98 8.94 3.26
C PHE A 148 6.39 8.28 4.51
N LYS A 149 5.08 8.45 4.69
CA LYS A 149 4.25 7.69 5.63
C LYS A 149 3.24 6.87 4.85
N LEU A 150 3.10 5.62 5.21
CA LEU A 150 2.06 4.71 4.74
C LEU A 150 0.95 4.70 5.79
N HIS A 151 -0.22 5.18 5.42
CA HIS A 151 -1.43 5.09 6.23
C HIS A 151 -2.23 3.89 5.76
N LEU A 152 -2.67 3.06 6.68
CA LEU A 152 -3.38 1.83 6.41
C LEU A 152 -4.64 1.77 7.27
N ILE A 153 -5.75 1.39 6.65
CA ILE A 153 -6.97 0.98 7.36
C ILE A 153 -7.21 -0.49 7.07
N ILE A 154 -7.38 -1.27 8.12
CA ILE A 154 -7.78 -2.68 8.05
C ILE A 154 -9.11 -2.88 8.77
N ASN A 155 -9.85 -3.93 8.40
CA ASN A 155 -11.03 -4.36 9.15
C ASN A 155 -10.65 -5.35 10.27
N HIS A 156 -11.63 -5.80 11.05
CA HIS A 156 -11.41 -6.77 12.13
C HIS A 156 -10.96 -8.17 11.65
N LYS A 157 -11.11 -8.47 10.34
CA LYS A 157 -10.61 -9.69 9.69
C LYS A 157 -9.14 -9.52 9.22
N ALA A 158 -8.49 -8.40 9.55
CA ALA A 158 -7.15 -8.01 9.06
C ALA A 158 -7.05 -7.85 7.52
N GLU A 159 -8.16 -7.53 6.85
CA GLU A 159 -8.20 -7.23 5.42
C GLU A 159 -7.96 -5.74 5.19
N ILE A 160 -7.22 -5.41 4.13
CA ILE A 160 -6.92 -4.01 3.78
C ILE A 160 -8.18 -3.34 3.22
N ILE A 161 -8.60 -2.26 3.86
CA ILE A 161 -9.75 -1.44 3.44
C ILE A 161 -9.31 -0.20 2.69
N ALA A 162 -8.31 0.51 3.17
CA ALA A 162 -7.78 1.68 2.51
C ALA A 162 -6.29 1.84 2.74
N VAL A 163 -5.61 2.37 1.72
CA VAL A 163 -4.17 2.66 1.75
C VAL A 163 -3.93 4.06 1.22
N LYS A 164 -3.07 4.81 1.90
CA LYS A 164 -2.62 6.11 1.42
C LYS A 164 -1.16 6.36 1.76
N ILE A 165 -0.42 6.89 0.80
CA ILE A 165 0.98 7.30 1.00
C ILE A 165 1.04 8.82 1.02
N THR A 166 1.73 9.38 2.01
CA THR A 166 1.96 10.82 2.13
C THR A 166 3.43 11.13 2.35
N LYS A 167 3.82 12.38 2.15
CA LYS A 167 5.17 12.86 2.51
C LYS A 167 5.36 12.76 4.03
N ALA A 168 6.57 12.46 4.49
CA ALA A 168 6.85 12.24 5.91
C ALA A 168 6.50 13.42 6.84
N ASN A 169 6.48 14.66 6.32
CA ASN A 169 6.13 15.88 7.07
C ASN A 169 4.62 16.10 7.25
N ARG A 170 3.77 15.24 6.66
CA ARG A 170 2.32 15.35 6.86
C ARG A 170 1.93 14.76 8.22
N ALA A 171 1.06 15.47 8.95
CA ALA A 171 0.46 14.95 10.17
C ALA A 171 -0.55 13.83 9.84
N ASP A 172 -0.61 12.79 10.66
CA ASP A 172 -1.50 11.63 10.47
C ASP A 172 -2.96 12.07 10.47
N LEU A 173 -3.29 13.04 11.31
CA LEU A 173 -4.61 13.68 11.39
C LEU A 173 -5.09 14.24 10.05
N SER A 174 -4.19 14.87 9.27
CA SER A 174 -4.54 15.51 7.99
C SER A 174 -5.00 14.53 6.90
N VAL A 175 -4.76 13.25 7.10
CA VAL A 175 -5.06 12.18 6.15
C VAL A 175 -6.37 11.49 6.49
N LEU A 176 -6.78 11.53 7.76
CA LEU A 176 -7.91 10.78 8.30
C LEU A 176 -9.20 11.01 7.52
N GLU A 177 -9.59 12.27 7.28
CA GLU A 177 -10.81 12.59 6.55
C GLU A 177 -10.83 11.97 5.14
N SER A 178 -9.72 12.03 4.43
CA SER A 178 -9.63 11.54 3.06
C SER A 178 -9.54 10.02 2.94
N ILE A 179 -8.88 9.35 3.89
CA ILE A 179 -8.74 7.89 3.84
C ILE A 179 -10.00 7.16 4.33
N THR A 180 -10.84 7.87 5.12
CA THR A 180 -12.08 7.33 5.68
C THR A 180 -13.33 7.69 4.86
N GLN A 181 -13.21 8.27 3.66
CA GLN A 181 -14.35 8.78 2.89
C GLN A 181 -15.45 7.75 2.59
N LYS A 182 -15.08 6.48 2.42
CA LYS A 182 -15.97 5.42 1.97
C LYS A 182 -16.34 4.42 3.05
N ILE A 183 -16.02 4.70 4.32
CA ILE A 183 -16.29 3.79 5.43
C ILE A 183 -17.23 4.41 6.44
N THR A 184 -18.05 3.56 7.10
CA THR A 184 -18.98 3.91 8.16
C THR A 184 -18.83 2.92 9.31
N GLY A 185 -19.21 3.31 10.53
CA GLY A 185 -19.09 2.47 11.72
C GLY A 185 -18.04 2.97 12.72
N LYS A 186 -17.17 2.10 13.22
CA LYS A 186 -16.19 2.40 14.27
C LYS A 186 -14.77 2.27 13.73
N VAL A 187 -13.92 3.29 13.93
CA VAL A 187 -12.49 3.27 13.59
C VAL A 187 -11.67 3.45 14.86
N PHE A 188 -10.82 2.49 15.14
CA PHE A 188 -9.87 2.51 16.26
C PHE A 188 -8.52 3.01 15.77
N GLY A 189 -7.92 3.94 16.51
CA GLY A 189 -6.60 4.51 16.16
C GLY A 189 -5.84 5.03 17.36
N ASP A 190 -4.59 5.43 17.14
CA ASP A 190 -3.72 5.99 18.18
C ASP A 190 -4.15 7.44 18.56
N LYS A 191 -3.63 7.94 19.68
CA LYS A 191 -3.81 9.31 20.22
C LYS A 191 -3.42 10.43 19.26
N ALA A 192 -2.63 10.11 18.24
CA ALA A 192 -2.26 11.03 17.15
C ALA A 192 -3.47 11.50 16.32
N TYR A 193 -4.59 10.76 16.36
CA TYR A 193 -5.81 11.07 15.63
C TYR A 193 -6.85 11.84 16.43
N ILE A 194 -6.51 12.30 17.64
CA ILE A 194 -7.42 13.08 18.51
C ILE A 194 -7.55 14.50 17.97
N CYS A 195 -8.74 14.85 17.45
CA CYS A 195 -9.11 16.21 17.06
C CYS A 195 -10.62 16.39 17.18
N LYS A 196 -11.06 17.36 17.99
CA LYS A 196 -12.48 17.60 18.27
C LYS A 196 -13.28 17.95 17.01
N GLU A 197 -12.74 18.84 16.16
CA GLU A 197 -13.42 19.25 14.92
C GLU A 197 -13.60 18.09 13.94
N LEU A 198 -12.54 17.30 13.79
CA LEU A 198 -12.57 16.15 12.89
C LEU A 198 -13.49 15.04 13.42
N TRP A 199 -13.54 14.87 14.74
CA TRP A 199 -14.46 13.91 15.37
C TRP A 199 -15.92 14.23 15.01
N PHE A 200 -16.36 15.49 15.11
CA PHE A 200 -17.71 15.90 14.71
C PHE A 200 -17.99 15.68 13.23
N LYS A 201 -17.03 15.97 12.35
CA LYS A 201 -17.15 15.71 10.91
C LYS A 201 -17.30 14.22 10.58
N LEU A 202 -16.56 13.37 11.27
CA LEU A 202 -16.66 11.91 11.07
C LEU A 202 -17.96 11.38 11.63
N TYR A 203 -18.36 11.86 12.81
CA TYR A 203 -19.61 11.47 13.44
C TYR A 203 -20.85 11.81 12.58
N SER A 204 -20.88 13.00 11.95
CA SER A 204 -21.94 13.38 11.01
C SER A 204 -22.02 12.46 9.76
N ARG A 205 -20.96 11.70 9.49
CA ARG A 205 -20.89 10.69 8.41
C ARG A 205 -21.13 9.26 8.89
N ASN A 206 -21.68 9.09 10.09
CA ASN A 206 -21.88 7.80 10.75
C ASN A 206 -20.54 7.02 10.94
N LEU A 207 -19.43 7.72 11.19
CA LEU A 207 -18.16 7.13 11.51
C LEU A 207 -17.70 7.60 12.89
N ARG A 208 -17.60 6.69 13.84
CA ARG A 208 -17.06 6.96 15.18
C ARG A 208 -15.57 6.71 15.22
N MET A 209 -14.79 7.74 15.56
CA MET A 209 -13.37 7.61 15.85
C MET A 209 -13.16 7.30 17.32
N ILE A 210 -12.53 6.16 17.63
CA ILE A 210 -12.24 5.70 18.97
C ILE A 210 -10.73 5.70 19.14
N THR A 211 -10.24 6.40 20.14
CA THR A 211 -8.80 6.52 20.43
C THR A 211 -8.57 6.39 21.92
N ASN A 212 -7.43 5.84 22.31
CA ASN A 212 -6.98 5.89 23.69
C ASN A 212 -6.92 7.34 24.20
N ILE A 213 -7.48 7.59 25.37
CA ILE A 213 -7.56 8.90 25.97
C ILE A 213 -6.20 9.31 26.54
N ARG A 214 -5.84 10.59 26.41
CA ARG A 214 -4.70 11.15 27.15
C ARG A 214 -5.07 11.29 28.62
N LYS A 215 -4.09 11.21 29.52
CA LYS A 215 -4.30 11.29 30.99
C LYS A 215 -5.11 12.51 31.43
N ASP A 216 -5.06 13.59 30.66
CA ASP A 216 -5.68 14.87 30.97
C ASP A 216 -7.06 15.05 30.32
N MET A 217 -7.57 14.05 29.59
CA MET A 217 -8.86 14.11 28.90
C MET A 217 -9.94 13.34 29.68
N LYS A 218 -11.10 13.95 29.85
CA LYS A 218 -12.27 13.30 30.43
C LYS A 218 -12.86 12.32 29.40
N ASN A 219 -13.18 11.11 29.87
CA ASN A 219 -13.78 10.08 29.04
C ASN A 219 -15.31 10.30 29.01
N TYR A 220 -15.82 10.92 27.96
CA TYR A 220 -17.25 11.27 27.90
C TYR A 220 -18.11 10.26 27.15
N LEU A 221 -17.56 9.32 26.37
CA LEU A 221 -18.34 8.64 25.33
C LEU A 221 -17.92 7.19 25.00
N LEU A 222 -17.19 6.51 25.86
CA LEU A 222 -16.88 5.10 25.62
C LEU A 222 -17.90 4.19 26.32
N GLU A 223 -18.60 3.37 25.56
CA GLU A 223 -19.34 2.23 26.09
C GLU A 223 -18.35 1.18 26.62
N LEU A 224 -18.77 0.34 27.56
CA LEU A 224 -17.94 -0.67 28.24
C LEU A 224 -17.21 -1.58 27.23
N GLU A 225 -17.89 -1.98 26.16
CA GLU A 225 -17.34 -2.80 25.07
C GLU A 225 -16.19 -2.10 24.32
N GLU A 226 -16.30 -0.80 24.11
CA GLU A 226 -15.29 0.00 23.43
C GLU A 226 -14.04 0.22 24.29
N SER A 227 -14.20 0.22 25.63
CA SER A 227 -13.10 0.31 26.58
C SER A 227 -12.24 -0.98 26.62
N LEU A 228 -12.84 -2.14 26.33
CA LEU A 228 -12.15 -3.42 26.32
C LEU A 228 -11.34 -3.66 25.02
N LEU A 229 -11.63 -2.90 23.96
CA LEU A 229 -10.95 -2.99 22.65
C LEU A 229 -9.79 -2.00 22.48
N GLN A 230 -9.53 -1.18 23.48
CA GLN A 230 -8.42 -0.22 23.54
C GLN A 230 -7.17 -0.80 24.22
#